data_84313f9452f6a156393b299e8cc8c00c
#
_entry.id   84313f9452f6a156393b299e8cc8c00c
#
_cell.length_a   1.000
_cell.length_b   1.000
_cell.length_c   1.000
_cell.angle_alpha   90.00
_cell.angle_beta   90.00
_cell.angle_gamma   90.00
#
_symmetry.space_group_name_H-M   'P 1'
#
loop_
_entity.id
_entity.type
_entity.pdbx_description
1 polymer ?
#
loop_
_entity_poly.entity_id
_entity_poly.type
_entity_poly.pdbx_seq_one_letter_code
_entity_poly.pdbx_strand_id
1 'polypeptide(L)'
;MERRLISSGSSWEERYGYSRAVVAGGTVYVAGTAPIMPGDADPPQEPYEQARRCLEIAQAALAEAGARIEDVVRTRVFVTDAGYAPEVMRAHGEVFGSVRPACTGIVAELLDPRWLVEIELEAVVA
;
A
#
# COMPACT_ATOMS: atom_id res chain seq x y z
N MET A 1 -22.61 2.13 -12.25
CA MET A 1 -21.59 2.56 -11.27
C MET A 1 -20.35 3.00 -12.01
N GLU A 2 -19.88 4.19 -11.75
CA GLU A 2 -18.64 4.68 -12.33
C GLU A 2 -17.44 4.04 -11.66
N ARG A 3 -16.42 3.78 -12.48
CA ARG A 3 -15.11 3.37 -11.98
C ARG A 3 -14.11 4.44 -12.35
N ARG A 4 -13.32 4.87 -11.38
CA ARG A 4 -12.23 5.81 -11.64
C ARG A 4 -10.91 5.12 -11.34
N LEU A 5 -9.99 5.21 -12.28
CA LEU A 5 -8.68 4.56 -12.17
C LEU A 5 -7.64 5.59 -11.73
N ILE A 6 -6.84 5.21 -10.75
CA ILE A 6 -5.74 6.05 -10.25
C ILE A 6 -4.43 5.38 -10.70
N SER A 7 -3.61 6.15 -11.40
CA SER A 7 -2.33 5.67 -11.91
C SER A 7 -1.18 6.27 -11.10
N SER A 8 -0.13 5.48 -10.88
CA SER A 8 1.12 5.99 -10.32
C SER A 8 2.10 6.44 -11.39
N GLY A 9 1.69 6.34 -12.69
CA GLY A 9 2.57 6.62 -13.81
C GLY A 9 3.48 5.46 -14.21
N SER A 10 3.33 4.31 -13.57
CA SER A 10 4.12 3.12 -13.89
C SER A 10 3.69 2.50 -15.21
N SER A 11 4.66 2.17 -16.07
CA SER A 11 4.37 1.46 -17.32
C SER A 11 3.85 0.05 -17.09
N TRP A 12 4.09 -0.52 -15.90
CA TRP A 12 3.60 -1.85 -15.55
C TRP A 12 2.09 -1.91 -15.50
N GLU A 13 1.44 -0.83 -15.07
CA GLU A 13 -0.02 -0.78 -14.93
C GLU A 13 -0.71 -0.98 -16.27
N GLU A 14 -0.31 -0.21 -17.26
CA GLU A 14 -0.88 -0.31 -18.61
C GLU A 14 -0.52 -1.64 -19.25
N ARG A 15 0.73 -2.05 -19.11
CA ARG A 15 1.26 -3.27 -19.73
C ARG A 15 0.59 -4.54 -19.20
N TYR A 16 0.31 -4.59 -17.90
CA TYR A 16 -0.25 -5.79 -17.25
C TYR A 16 -1.69 -5.64 -16.81
N GLY A 17 -2.34 -4.52 -17.16
CA GLY A 17 -3.78 -4.39 -17.00
C GLY A 17 -4.25 -4.15 -15.58
N TYR A 18 -3.55 -3.31 -14.82
CA TYR A 18 -4.00 -2.95 -13.48
C TYR A 18 -3.81 -1.45 -13.22
N SER A 19 -4.33 -0.99 -12.10
CA SER A 19 -4.23 0.41 -11.65
C SER A 19 -3.63 0.46 -10.26
N ARG A 20 -3.06 1.60 -9.89
CA ARG A 20 -2.57 1.77 -8.52
C ARG A 20 -3.72 1.74 -7.52
N ALA A 21 -4.86 2.31 -7.90
CA ALA A 21 -6.06 2.25 -7.10
C ALA A 21 -7.28 2.34 -8.02
N VAL A 22 -8.41 1.85 -7.53
CA VAL A 22 -9.70 1.94 -8.22
C VAL A 22 -10.72 2.51 -7.26
N VAL A 23 -11.47 3.51 -7.72
CA VAL A 23 -12.60 4.04 -6.96
C VAL A 23 -13.87 3.47 -7.59
N ALA A 24 -14.68 2.83 -6.76
CA ALA A 24 -15.93 2.24 -7.23
C ALA A 24 -16.95 2.27 -6.09
N GLY A 25 -18.09 2.91 -6.31
CA GLY A 25 -19.21 2.90 -5.37
C GLY A 25 -18.87 3.40 -3.98
N GLY A 26 -18.03 4.42 -3.85
CA GLY A 26 -17.64 4.97 -2.55
C GLY A 26 -16.52 4.20 -1.87
N THR A 27 -16.02 3.14 -2.49
CA THR A 27 -14.88 2.38 -1.97
C THR A 27 -13.65 2.66 -2.81
N VAL A 28 -12.51 2.82 -2.16
CA VAL A 28 -11.21 2.95 -2.81
C VAL A 28 -10.42 1.68 -2.54
N TYR A 29 -10.00 1.02 -3.60
CA TYR A 29 -9.18 -0.19 -3.52
C TYR A 29 -7.77 0.18 -3.93
N VAL A 30 -6.83 0.13 -2.99
CA VAL A 30 -5.42 0.40 -3.31
C VAL A 30 -4.73 -0.94 -3.49
N ALA A 31 -4.13 -1.11 -4.66
CA ALA A 31 -3.42 -2.35 -5.02
C ALA A 31 -2.24 -2.60 -4.10
N GLY A 32 -1.73 -3.81 -4.12
CA GLY A 32 -0.49 -4.15 -3.43
C GLY A 32 0.59 -3.14 -3.76
N THR A 33 1.15 -2.51 -2.74
CA THR A 33 2.05 -1.38 -2.88
C THR A 33 3.40 -1.75 -2.29
N ALA A 34 4.40 -1.82 -3.17
CA ALA A 34 5.78 -2.12 -2.83
C ALA A 34 6.57 -0.83 -2.57
N PRO A 35 7.77 -0.92 -1.98
CA PRO A 35 8.58 0.27 -1.68
C PRO A 35 9.31 0.79 -2.92
N ILE A 36 8.58 1.18 -3.93
CA ILE A 36 9.12 1.68 -5.20
C ILE A 36 9.69 3.07 -4.98
N MET A 37 10.93 3.26 -5.42
CA MET A 37 11.63 4.54 -5.32
C MET A 37 11.65 5.22 -6.69
N PRO A 38 11.76 6.57 -6.73
CA PRO A 38 11.87 7.28 -8.01
C PRO A 38 13.03 6.76 -8.85
N GLY A 39 12.79 6.60 -10.17
CA GLY A 39 13.80 6.11 -11.09
C GLY A 39 14.22 4.67 -10.86
N ASP A 40 13.37 3.88 -10.22
CA ASP A 40 13.65 2.48 -9.88
C ASP A 40 14.94 2.32 -9.06
N ALA A 41 15.28 3.32 -8.25
CA ALA A 41 16.39 3.22 -7.32
C ALA A 41 16.13 2.12 -6.30
N ASP A 42 17.19 1.64 -5.66
CA ASP A 42 17.06 0.62 -4.62
C ASP A 42 16.18 1.13 -3.48
N PRO A 43 15.27 0.28 -2.97
CA PRO A 43 14.50 0.64 -1.79
C PRO A 43 15.40 0.69 -0.56
N PRO A 44 14.93 1.32 0.53
CA PRO A 44 15.65 1.22 1.81
C PRO A 44 15.88 -0.24 2.18
N GLN A 45 16.95 -0.50 2.94
CA GLN A 45 17.30 -1.87 3.32
C GLN A 45 16.54 -2.37 4.55
N GLU A 46 16.02 -1.45 5.37
CA GLU A 46 15.36 -1.81 6.61
C GLU A 46 13.85 -1.98 6.44
N PRO A 47 13.24 -2.98 7.09
CA PRO A 47 11.81 -3.24 6.94
C PRO A 47 10.93 -2.05 7.32
N TYR A 48 11.26 -1.34 8.40
CA TYR A 48 10.52 -0.16 8.82
C TYR A 48 10.50 0.91 7.73
N GLU A 49 11.65 1.23 7.16
CA GLU A 49 11.76 2.26 6.13
C GLU A 49 11.02 1.84 4.86
N GLN A 50 11.08 0.56 4.51
CA GLN A 50 10.32 0.06 3.36
C GLN A 50 8.80 0.19 3.60
N ALA A 51 8.35 -0.16 4.80
CA ALA A 51 6.93 -0.04 5.13
C ALA A 51 6.47 1.43 5.07
N ARG A 52 7.29 2.35 5.57
CA ARG A 52 6.99 3.78 5.47
C ARG A 52 6.84 4.22 4.02
N ARG A 53 7.72 3.75 3.15
CA ARG A 53 7.64 4.08 1.72
C ARG A 53 6.37 3.52 1.07
N CYS A 54 6.02 2.28 1.37
CA CYS A 54 4.75 1.69 0.89
C CYS A 54 3.56 2.56 1.29
N LEU A 55 3.54 3.01 2.55
CA LEU A 55 2.45 3.81 3.08
C LEU A 55 2.40 5.21 2.46
N GLU A 56 3.55 5.80 2.16
CA GLU A 56 3.60 7.08 1.44
C GLU A 56 2.94 6.97 0.07
N ILE A 57 3.26 5.91 -0.67
CA ILE A 57 2.69 5.69 -2.00
C ILE A 57 1.18 5.45 -1.90
N ALA A 58 0.76 4.63 -0.93
CA ALA A 58 -0.65 4.35 -0.71
C ALA A 58 -1.42 5.60 -0.31
N GLN A 59 -0.85 6.44 0.56
CA GLN A 59 -1.47 7.71 0.95
C GLN A 59 -1.64 8.66 -0.24
N ALA A 60 -0.65 8.73 -1.12
CA ALA A 60 -0.75 9.55 -2.32
C ALA A 60 -1.87 9.07 -3.24
N ALA A 61 -2.01 7.75 -3.39
CA ALA A 61 -3.10 7.16 -4.17
C ALA A 61 -4.46 7.46 -3.54
N LEU A 62 -4.57 7.35 -2.22
CA LEU A 62 -5.81 7.71 -1.51
C LEU A 62 -6.19 9.17 -1.72
N ALA A 63 -5.23 10.07 -1.57
CA ALA A 63 -5.47 11.51 -1.74
C ALA A 63 -5.98 11.82 -3.15
N GLU A 64 -5.36 11.22 -4.15
CA GLU A 64 -5.79 11.38 -5.55
C GLU A 64 -7.19 10.82 -5.76
N ALA A 65 -7.56 9.79 -5.03
CA ALA A 65 -8.88 9.19 -5.08
C ALA A 65 -9.92 9.96 -4.28
N GLY A 66 -9.52 11.00 -3.53
CA GLY A 66 -10.43 11.77 -2.70
C GLY A 66 -10.67 11.17 -1.32
N ALA A 67 -9.79 10.29 -0.87
CA ALA A 67 -9.90 9.64 0.43
C ALA A 67 -8.74 10.07 1.34
N ARG A 68 -8.89 9.76 2.62
CA ARG A 68 -7.90 10.06 3.66
C ARG A 68 -7.56 8.79 4.43
N ILE A 69 -6.48 8.85 5.18
CA ILE A 69 -6.09 7.76 6.08
C ILE A 69 -7.25 7.36 7.00
N GLU A 70 -7.99 8.34 7.51
CA GLU A 70 -9.14 8.11 8.40
C GLU A 70 -10.26 7.30 7.75
N ASP A 71 -10.27 7.22 6.42
CA ASP A 71 -11.28 6.46 5.67
C ASP A 71 -10.90 4.99 5.48
N VAL A 72 -9.68 4.61 5.84
CA VAL A 72 -9.19 3.25 5.64
C VAL A 72 -9.87 2.28 6.60
N VAL A 73 -10.43 1.21 6.05
CA VAL A 73 -11.17 0.20 6.84
C VAL A 73 -10.43 -1.13 6.89
N ARG A 74 -9.51 -1.39 5.96
CA ARG A 74 -8.77 -2.65 5.91
C ARG A 74 -7.38 -2.45 5.35
N THR A 75 -6.41 -3.12 5.98
CA THR A 75 -5.07 -3.25 5.43
C THR A 75 -4.67 -4.72 5.38
N ARG A 76 -3.87 -5.11 4.38
CA ARG A 76 -3.19 -6.41 4.34
C ARG A 76 -1.71 -6.15 4.16
N VAL A 77 -0.93 -6.72 5.06
CA VAL A 77 0.51 -6.49 5.14
C VAL A 77 1.21 -7.80 4.81
N PHE A 78 2.00 -7.78 3.74
CA PHE A 78 2.78 -8.94 3.31
C PHE A 78 4.23 -8.71 3.67
N VAL A 79 4.84 -9.63 4.39
CA VAL A 79 6.26 -9.57 4.76
C VAL A 79 6.96 -10.83 4.27
N THR A 80 8.23 -10.71 3.87
CA THR A 80 8.97 -11.87 3.37
C THR A 80 9.50 -12.76 4.49
N ASP A 81 9.53 -12.26 5.71
CA ASP A 81 9.96 -13.00 6.88
C ASP A 81 9.16 -12.53 8.09
N ALA A 82 8.66 -13.46 8.89
CA ALA A 82 7.87 -13.12 10.08
C ALA A 82 8.66 -12.24 11.06
N GLY A 83 9.98 -12.35 11.08
CA GLY A 83 10.83 -11.53 11.93
C GLY A 83 10.81 -10.04 11.61
N TYR A 84 10.36 -9.67 10.41
CA TYR A 84 10.22 -8.26 10.02
C TYR A 84 8.93 -7.62 10.53
N ALA A 85 7.97 -8.44 10.99
CA ALA A 85 6.66 -7.94 11.39
C ALA A 85 6.69 -6.85 12.46
N PRO A 86 7.49 -6.95 13.54
CA PRO A 86 7.52 -5.89 14.55
C PRO A 86 7.87 -4.52 13.97
N GLU A 87 8.89 -4.45 13.10
CA GLU A 87 9.31 -3.19 12.50
C GLU A 87 8.29 -2.65 11.50
N VAL A 88 7.73 -3.52 10.68
CA VAL A 88 6.70 -3.16 9.71
C VAL A 88 5.44 -2.68 10.42
N MET A 89 5.02 -3.38 11.47
CA MET A 89 3.80 -3.01 12.19
C MET A 89 4.01 -1.77 13.05
N ARG A 90 5.23 -1.45 13.43
CA ARG A 90 5.52 -0.15 14.06
C ARG A 90 5.21 0.99 13.10
N ALA A 91 5.64 0.87 11.84
CA ALA A 91 5.32 1.87 10.81
C ALA A 91 3.80 1.96 10.59
N HIS A 92 3.13 0.81 10.51
CA HIS A 92 1.68 0.73 10.35
C HIS A 92 0.96 1.44 11.51
N GLY A 93 1.39 1.19 12.74
CA GLY A 93 0.80 1.80 13.93
C GLY A 93 0.99 3.31 13.98
N GLU A 94 2.12 3.81 13.48
CA GLU A 94 2.37 5.25 13.42
C GLU A 94 1.40 5.96 12.46
N VAL A 95 1.02 5.29 11.38
CA VAL A 95 0.10 5.87 10.39
C VAL A 95 -1.36 5.68 10.82
N PHE A 96 -1.71 4.49 11.31
CA PHE A 96 -3.10 4.11 11.54
C PHE A 96 -3.49 4.04 13.02
N GLY A 97 -2.64 4.49 13.94
CA GLY A 97 -2.85 4.29 15.38
C GLY A 97 -4.20 4.77 15.91
N SER A 98 -4.74 5.85 15.37
CA SER A 98 -6.05 6.37 15.78
C SER A 98 -7.19 5.86 14.90
N VAL A 99 -6.88 5.33 13.72
CA VAL A 99 -7.88 4.84 12.76
C VAL A 99 -8.27 3.40 13.08
N ARG A 100 -7.28 2.56 13.31
CA ARG A 100 -7.42 1.16 13.71
C ARG A 100 -8.24 0.33 12.70
N PRO A 101 -7.81 0.26 11.44
CA PRO A 101 -8.49 -0.57 10.45
C PRO A 101 -8.35 -2.05 10.78
N ALA A 102 -9.24 -2.87 10.19
CA ALA A 102 -9.02 -4.32 10.21
C ALA A 102 -7.72 -4.62 9.47
N CYS A 103 -6.84 -5.44 10.05
CA CYS A 103 -5.52 -5.69 9.48
C CYS A 103 -5.24 -7.20 9.45
N THR A 104 -4.66 -7.68 8.35
CA THR A 104 -4.19 -9.06 8.23
C THR A 104 -2.72 -9.03 7.83
N GLY A 105 -1.89 -9.78 8.57
CA GLY A 105 -0.47 -9.95 8.26
C GLY A 105 -0.22 -11.32 7.65
N ILE A 106 0.60 -11.37 6.60
CA ILE A 106 0.87 -12.59 5.83
C ILE A 106 2.36 -12.65 5.52
N VAL A 107 2.95 -13.83 5.68
CA VAL A 107 4.31 -14.09 5.20
C VAL A 107 4.18 -14.62 3.78
N ALA A 108 4.87 -13.97 2.83
CA ALA A 108 4.82 -14.36 1.43
C ALA A 108 6.10 -13.93 0.72
N GLU A 109 6.45 -14.68 -0.32
CA GLU A 109 7.50 -14.28 -1.25
C GLU A 109 6.94 -13.15 -2.12
N LEU A 110 7.73 -12.11 -2.37
CA LEU A 110 7.32 -10.98 -3.19
C LEU A 110 7.99 -11.03 -4.56
N LEU A 111 7.52 -10.19 -5.49
CA LEU A 111 7.92 -10.28 -6.88
C LEU A 111 9.31 -9.74 -7.18
N ASP A 112 9.86 -8.90 -6.29
CA ASP A 112 11.20 -8.35 -6.43
C ASP A 112 12.00 -8.76 -5.18
N PRO A 113 13.20 -9.33 -5.33
CA PRO A 113 13.98 -9.80 -4.17
C PRO A 113 14.43 -8.69 -3.22
N ARG A 114 14.40 -7.43 -3.66
CA ARG A 114 14.74 -6.30 -2.81
C ARG A 114 13.62 -5.92 -1.84
N TRP A 115 12.38 -6.37 -2.10
CA TRP A 115 11.23 -5.99 -1.30
C TRP A 115 11.09 -6.92 -0.10
N LEU A 116 10.93 -6.33 1.08
CA LEU A 116 10.71 -7.06 2.33
C LEU A 116 9.24 -6.96 2.76
N VAL A 117 8.50 -6.00 2.22
CA VAL A 117 7.12 -5.74 2.59
C VAL A 117 6.34 -5.18 1.40
N GLU A 118 5.04 -5.50 1.39
CA GLU A 118 4.07 -4.94 0.46
C GLU A 118 2.77 -4.73 1.22
N ILE A 119 2.04 -3.66 0.92
CA ILE A 119 0.81 -3.32 1.66
C ILE A 119 -0.29 -2.98 0.68
N GLU A 120 -1.47 -3.58 0.87
CA GLU A 120 -2.67 -3.20 0.15
C GLU A 120 -3.72 -2.72 1.14
N LEU A 121 -4.66 -1.89 0.69
CA LEU A 121 -5.67 -1.38 1.60
C LEU A 121 -6.96 -1.00 0.87
N GLU A 122 -8.02 -0.86 1.66
CA GLU A 122 -9.33 -0.42 1.20
C GLU A 122 -9.82 0.71 2.09
N ALA A 123 -10.43 1.72 1.47
CA ALA A 123 -11.01 2.86 2.18
C ALA A 123 -12.46 3.06 1.71
N VAL A 124 -13.28 3.60 2.59
CA VAL A 124 -14.68 3.90 2.27
C VAL A 124 -14.91 5.38 2.47
N VAL A 125 -15.42 6.03 1.43
CA VAL A 125 -15.71 7.46 1.44
C VAL A 125 -17.22 7.64 1.46
N ALA A 126 -17.69 8.46 2.36
CA ALA A 126 -19.11 8.74 2.52
C ALA A 126 -19.68 9.54 1.33
#